data_2ba281890e393ec53a44bff8bfa641d0
#
_entry.id   2ba281890e393ec53a44bff8bfa641d0
#
_cell.length_a   1.000
_cell.length_b   1.000
_cell.length_c   1.000
_cell.angle_alpha   90.00
_cell.angle_beta   90.00
_cell.angle_gamma   90.00
#
_symmetry.space_group_name_H-M   'P 1'
#
loop_
_entity.id
_entity.type
_entity.pdbx_description
1 polymer ?
#
loop_
_entity_poly.entity_id
_entity_poly.type
_entity_poly.pdbx_seq_one_letter_code
_entity_poly.pdbx_strand_id
1 'polypeptide(L)'
;MRIVSRDRWFETRHFYNGISLIHEPYVRPFYRCNMWHVQGRERDVLVDSGSGLVSLREQLPWLTERPLLAVASHTHFDHIAGHHEFAERLAHPAEAEILAAPDGDNTLARAYVGDEMFEAHPECPLCYAEYRVRAAPATRLIDEGDVLDLGDRVLQVLHTPGHSPGGISLWEAATQTLFSGDIVYDGPLVEDAYHSNLDDYAASLARLRELPVRTVHGEIGRASCR
;
A
#
# COMPACT_ATOMS: atom_id res chain seq x y z
N MET A 1 23.30 -8.10 14.51
CA MET A 1 22.13 -7.42 13.97
C MET A 1 22.57 -6.03 13.50
N ARG A 2 22.31 -5.67 12.24
CA ARG A 2 22.67 -4.36 11.68
C ARG A 2 21.58 -3.36 12.06
N ILE A 3 21.98 -2.19 12.58
CA ILE A 3 21.08 -1.09 12.93
C ILE A 3 21.27 0.03 11.92
N VAL A 4 20.18 0.66 11.51
CA VAL A 4 20.14 1.75 10.54
C VAL A 4 19.42 2.94 11.15
N SER A 5 20.00 4.13 10.96
CA SER A 5 19.40 5.38 11.40
C SER A 5 18.06 5.64 10.70
N ARG A 6 17.11 6.25 11.42
CA ARG A 6 15.73 6.51 10.94
C ARG A 6 15.71 7.40 9.70
N ASP A 7 16.61 8.35 9.58
CA ASP A 7 16.74 9.24 8.42
C ASP A 7 17.15 8.52 7.13
N ARG A 8 17.53 7.26 7.22
CA ARG A 8 17.92 6.40 6.11
C ARG A 8 16.95 5.23 5.90
N TRP A 9 15.80 5.25 6.59
CA TRP A 9 14.86 4.14 6.59
C TRP A 9 14.08 4.02 5.29
N PHE A 10 13.84 5.13 4.59
CA PHE A 10 13.11 5.13 3.32
C PHE A 10 14.03 5.47 2.15
N GLU A 11 13.77 4.84 1.02
CA GLU A 11 14.29 5.25 -0.28
C GLU A 11 13.13 5.73 -1.15
N THR A 12 13.37 6.81 -1.91
CA THR A 12 12.41 7.35 -2.87
C THR A 12 13.00 7.30 -4.27
N ARG A 13 12.24 6.76 -5.22
CA ARG A 13 12.60 6.75 -6.63
C ARG A 13 11.51 7.46 -7.43
N HIS A 14 11.89 8.52 -8.13
CA HIS A 14 10.99 9.27 -8.98
C HIS A 14 10.92 8.67 -10.38
N PHE A 15 9.71 8.52 -10.89
CA PHE A 15 9.41 8.10 -12.25
C PHE A 15 8.89 9.30 -13.06
N TYR A 16 8.69 9.08 -14.36
CA TYR A 16 8.02 10.07 -15.20
C TYR A 16 6.56 10.25 -14.75
N ASN A 17 5.96 11.37 -15.16
CA ASN A 17 4.55 11.70 -14.91
C ASN A 17 4.17 11.89 -13.43
N GLY A 18 5.09 12.36 -12.58
CA GLY A 18 4.78 12.67 -11.19
C GLY A 18 4.47 11.44 -10.32
N ILE A 19 4.94 10.27 -10.72
CA ILE A 19 4.83 9.05 -9.92
C ILE A 19 6.15 8.83 -9.18
N SER A 20 6.07 8.50 -7.90
CA SER A 20 7.22 8.15 -7.09
C SER A 20 6.97 6.86 -6.32
N LEU A 21 7.97 5.98 -6.32
CA LEU A 21 8.03 4.84 -5.43
C LEU A 21 8.71 5.26 -4.13
N ILE A 22 8.13 4.89 -3.02
CA ILE A 22 8.73 4.96 -1.70
C ILE A 22 8.76 3.54 -1.14
N HIS A 23 9.86 3.13 -0.55
CA HIS A 23 9.96 1.81 0.08
C HIS A 23 10.94 1.80 1.24
N GLU A 24 10.91 0.72 2.01
CA GLU A 24 11.75 0.46 3.18
C GLU A 24 12.87 -0.52 2.79
N PRO A 25 14.07 -0.06 2.34
CA PRO A 25 15.09 -0.91 1.71
C PRO A 25 15.68 -1.98 2.63
N TYR A 26 15.44 -1.86 3.94
CA TYR A 26 15.93 -2.80 4.95
C TYR A 26 14.88 -3.84 5.38
N VAL A 27 13.68 -3.72 4.86
CA VAL A 27 12.66 -4.77 4.91
C VAL A 27 12.88 -5.70 3.71
N ARG A 28 12.87 -7.01 3.94
CA ARG A 28 13.10 -7.99 2.88
C ARG A 28 11.99 -7.96 1.82
N PRO A 29 12.30 -8.22 0.56
CA PRO A 29 11.37 -8.02 -0.56
C PRO A 29 9.99 -8.65 -0.41
N PHE A 30 9.88 -9.79 0.25
CA PHE A 30 8.61 -10.48 0.49
C PHE A 30 7.67 -9.71 1.44
N TYR A 31 8.21 -8.95 2.38
CA TYR A 31 7.48 -8.18 3.39
C TYR A 31 7.46 -6.68 3.08
N ARG A 32 8.04 -6.26 1.98
CA ARG A 32 8.28 -4.86 1.67
C ARG A 32 7.22 -4.31 0.75
N CYS A 33 6.37 -3.46 1.28
CA CYS A 33 5.43 -2.69 0.48
C CYS A 33 6.14 -1.65 -0.40
N ASN A 34 5.76 -1.55 -1.64
CA ASN A 34 6.04 -0.45 -2.55
C ASN A 34 4.93 0.59 -2.39
N MET A 35 5.18 1.64 -1.64
CA MET A 35 4.24 2.75 -1.49
C MET A 35 4.33 3.68 -2.71
N TRP A 36 3.19 3.98 -3.34
CA TRP A 36 3.15 4.79 -4.55
C TRP A 36 2.60 6.17 -4.28
N HIS A 37 3.43 7.21 -4.47
CA HIS A 37 2.97 8.59 -4.48
C HIS A 37 2.67 9.02 -5.91
N VAL A 38 1.48 9.55 -6.12
CA VAL A 38 0.98 10.05 -7.41
C VAL A 38 0.65 11.53 -7.27
N GLN A 39 1.46 12.37 -7.89
CA GLN A 39 1.27 13.82 -7.86
C GLN A 39 0.21 14.24 -8.87
N GLY A 40 -0.75 15.04 -8.42
CA GLY A 40 -1.71 15.73 -9.27
C GLY A 40 -1.59 17.25 -9.18
N ARG A 41 -2.42 17.97 -9.94
CA ARG A 41 -2.40 19.43 -9.90
C ARG A 41 -2.99 19.99 -8.62
N GLU A 42 -4.08 19.43 -8.11
CA GLU A 42 -4.82 19.96 -6.95
C GLU A 42 -4.52 19.22 -5.66
N ARG A 43 -4.29 17.91 -5.75
CA ARG A 43 -3.99 17.02 -4.63
C ARG A 43 -3.19 15.82 -5.11
N ASP A 44 -2.59 15.15 -4.16
CA ASP A 44 -1.79 13.95 -4.41
C ASP A 44 -2.50 12.71 -3.83
N VAL A 45 -2.09 11.53 -4.30
CA VAL A 45 -2.47 10.24 -3.72
C VAL A 45 -1.22 9.55 -3.21
N LEU A 46 -1.31 8.94 -2.04
CA LEU A 46 -0.37 7.95 -1.55
C LEU A 46 -1.10 6.62 -1.45
N VAL A 47 -0.70 5.65 -2.25
CA VAL A 47 -1.17 4.27 -2.15
C VAL A 47 -0.26 3.56 -1.17
N ASP A 48 -0.85 3.11 -0.08
CA ASP A 48 -0.23 2.48 1.06
C ASP A 48 0.80 3.32 1.84
N SER A 49 1.22 2.83 3.00
CA SER A 49 2.00 3.62 3.97
C SER A 49 3.05 2.83 4.73
N GLY A 50 3.34 1.61 4.27
CA GLY A 50 4.43 0.80 4.79
C GLY A 50 4.18 0.19 6.18
N SER A 51 5.25 -0.34 6.75
CA SER A 51 5.24 -1.10 8.00
C SER A 51 5.01 -0.26 9.26
N GLY A 52 5.06 1.06 9.17
CA GLY A 52 4.87 1.97 10.31
C GLY A 52 5.96 1.91 11.38
N LEU A 53 7.08 1.26 11.11
CA LEU A 53 8.20 1.15 12.05
C LEU A 53 8.94 2.46 12.25
N VAL A 54 9.00 3.26 11.20
CA VAL A 54 9.51 4.63 11.23
C VAL A 54 8.45 5.53 10.63
N SER A 55 8.22 6.71 11.23
CA SER A 55 7.21 7.64 10.72
C SER A 55 7.53 8.09 9.31
N LEU A 56 6.65 7.77 8.37
CA LEU A 56 6.76 8.16 6.96
C LEU A 56 6.67 9.69 6.82
N ARG A 57 5.73 10.30 7.52
CA ARG A 57 5.52 11.75 7.52
C ARG A 57 6.69 12.53 8.11
N GLU A 58 7.32 12.03 9.19
CA GLU A 58 8.48 12.69 9.80
C GLU A 58 9.72 12.63 8.89
N GLN A 59 9.92 11.50 8.20
CA GLN A 59 11.09 11.31 7.32
C GLN A 59 10.91 11.93 5.93
N LEU A 60 9.67 11.99 5.44
CA LEU A 60 9.33 12.51 4.13
C LEU A 60 8.26 13.63 4.25
N PRO A 61 8.59 14.77 4.89
CA PRO A 61 7.62 15.83 5.18
C PRO A 61 6.97 16.41 3.90
N TRP A 62 7.64 16.34 2.77
CA TRP A 62 7.11 16.79 1.47
C TRP A 62 5.81 16.07 1.06
N LEU A 63 5.54 14.87 1.58
CA LEU A 63 4.27 14.15 1.34
C LEU A 63 3.04 14.93 1.82
N THR A 64 3.20 15.83 2.80
CA THR A 64 2.09 16.59 3.37
C THR A 64 2.16 18.10 3.08
N GLU A 65 3.04 18.52 2.19
CA GLU A 65 3.11 19.93 1.73
C GLU A 65 1.90 20.30 0.87
N ARG A 66 1.21 19.31 0.33
CA ARG A 66 0.00 19.43 -0.50
C ARG A 66 -1.12 18.58 0.08
N PRO A 67 -2.40 18.86 -0.30
CA PRO A 67 -3.49 17.95 0.05
C PRO A 67 -3.21 16.54 -0.44
N LEU A 68 -3.29 15.54 0.45
CA LEU A 68 -2.94 14.15 0.18
C LEU A 68 -4.08 13.21 0.58
N LEU A 69 -4.43 12.30 -0.31
CA LEU A 69 -5.32 11.17 -0.05
C LEU A 69 -4.45 9.93 0.21
N ALA A 70 -4.45 9.41 1.43
CA ALA A 70 -3.83 8.12 1.74
C ALA A 70 -4.84 7.00 1.47
N VAL A 71 -4.56 6.17 0.48
CA VAL A 71 -5.43 5.08 0.04
C VAL A 71 -4.85 3.76 0.51
N ALA A 72 -5.61 3.00 1.28
CA ALA A 72 -5.28 1.62 1.57
C ALA A 72 -5.69 0.74 0.39
N SER A 73 -4.72 0.09 -0.25
CA SER A 73 -5.01 -0.92 -1.27
C SER A 73 -5.73 -2.12 -0.67
N HIS A 74 -5.33 -2.50 0.54
CA HIS A 74 -5.95 -3.48 1.44
C HIS A 74 -5.38 -3.27 2.86
N THR A 75 -5.74 -4.13 3.84
CA THR A 75 -5.44 -3.84 5.25
C THR A 75 -4.40 -4.76 5.90
N HIS A 76 -3.49 -5.35 5.15
CA HIS A 76 -2.33 -6.02 5.75
C HIS A 76 -1.35 -5.01 6.36
N PHE A 77 -0.63 -5.44 7.39
CA PHE A 77 0.16 -4.56 8.26
C PHE A 77 1.23 -3.75 7.52
N ASP A 78 1.85 -4.33 6.52
CA ASP A 78 2.92 -3.73 5.72
C ASP A 78 2.41 -2.66 4.75
N HIS A 79 1.10 -2.59 4.54
CA HIS A 79 0.44 -1.60 3.70
C HIS A 79 -0.13 -0.42 4.50
N ILE A 80 -0.68 -0.66 5.69
CA ILE A 80 -1.49 0.35 6.38
C ILE A 80 -0.89 0.90 7.68
N ALA A 81 0.25 0.40 8.15
CA ALA A 81 0.67 0.75 9.51
C ALA A 81 1.06 2.23 9.68
N GLY A 82 1.40 2.93 8.59
CA GLY A 82 1.61 4.39 8.57
C GLY A 82 0.34 5.22 8.32
N HIS A 83 -0.83 4.63 8.01
CA HIS A 83 -2.03 5.38 7.64
C HIS A 83 -2.51 6.37 8.71
N HIS A 84 -2.30 6.07 9.98
CA HIS A 84 -2.65 6.94 11.11
C HIS A 84 -1.95 8.31 11.06
N GLU A 85 -0.90 8.48 10.26
CA GLU A 85 -0.14 9.72 10.12
C GLU A 85 -0.83 10.73 9.18
N PHE A 86 -1.81 10.31 8.37
CA PHE A 86 -2.46 11.12 7.36
C PHE A 86 -3.88 11.53 7.75
N ALA A 87 -4.29 12.74 7.32
CA ALA A 87 -5.59 13.30 7.67
C ALA A 87 -6.74 12.70 6.85
N GLU A 88 -6.55 12.53 5.54
CA GLU A 88 -7.54 11.92 4.64
C GLU A 88 -7.14 10.47 4.34
N ARG A 89 -7.96 9.51 4.80
CA ARG A 89 -7.70 8.08 4.70
C ARG A 89 -8.86 7.40 4.00
N LEU A 90 -8.56 6.70 2.91
CA LEU A 90 -9.51 6.05 2.05
C LEU A 90 -9.30 4.53 2.11
N ALA A 91 -10.39 3.78 2.21
CA ALA A 91 -10.36 2.32 2.19
C ALA A 91 -11.65 1.75 1.60
N HIS A 92 -11.60 0.51 1.14
CA HIS A 92 -12.80 -0.21 0.71
C HIS A 92 -13.70 -0.57 1.91
N PRO A 93 -15.04 -0.54 1.76
CA PRO A 93 -15.97 -0.87 2.85
C PRO A 93 -15.74 -2.23 3.51
N ALA A 94 -15.35 -3.24 2.74
CA ALA A 94 -15.13 -4.59 3.24
C ALA A 94 -14.02 -4.71 4.30
N GLU A 95 -13.11 -3.74 4.37
CA GLU A 95 -11.98 -3.74 5.32
C GLU A 95 -11.92 -2.48 6.20
N ALA A 96 -12.92 -1.62 6.10
CA ALA A 96 -12.93 -0.38 6.87
C ALA A 96 -12.91 -0.60 8.40
N GLU A 97 -13.51 -1.68 8.87
CA GLU A 97 -13.50 -2.06 10.28
C GLU A 97 -12.10 -2.50 10.74
N ILE A 98 -11.33 -3.18 9.89
CA ILE A 98 -9.95 -3.55 10.20
C ILE A 98 -9.10 -2.29 10.36
N LEU A 99 -9.23 -1.34 9.45
CA LEU A 99 -8.49 -0.07 9.54
C LEU A 99 -8.88 0.76 10.77
N ALA A 100 -10.14 0.65 11.23
CA ALA A 100 -10.64 1.33 12.42
C ALA A 100 -10.21 0.66 13.74
N ALA A 101 -10.09 -0.67 13.73
CA ALA A 101 -9.73 -1.48 14.90
C ALA A 101 -8.75 -2.60 14.52
N PRO A 102 -7.52 -2.26 14.09
CA PRO A 102 -6.53 -3.24 13.69
C PRO A 102 -6.03 -4.03 14.90
N ASP A 103 -5.81 -5.32 14.70
CA ASP A 103 -5.11 -6.19 15.64
C ASP A 103 -4.07 -7.06 14.92
N GLY A 104 -3.36 -7.89 15.70
CA GLY A 104 -2.27 -8.71 15.14
C GLY A 104 -2.75 -9.80 14.18
N ASP A 105 -4.00 -10.23 14.30
CA ASP A 105 -4.54 -11.32 13.48
C ASP A 105 -5.22 -10.76 12.23
N ASN A 106 -6.10 -9.75 12.39
CA ASN A 106 -6.84 -9.20 11.27
C ASN A 106 -5.97 -8.40 10.27
N THR A 107 -4.77 -7.96 10.69
CA THR A 107 -3.77 -7.32 9.82
C THR A 107 -2.63 -8.24 9.41
N LEU A 108 -2.63 -9.52 9.81
CA LEU A 108 -1.56 -10.51 9.65
C LEU A 108 -0.24 -10.16 10.37
N ALA A 109 -0.17 -9.09 11.13
CA ALA A 109 1.07 -8.67 11.80
C ALA A 109 1.64 -9.73 12.74
N ARG A 110 0.77 -10.49 13.45
CA ARG A 110 1.20 -11.55 14.37
C ARG A 110 1.91 -12.70 13.67
N ALA A 111 1.51 -13.00 12.43
CA ALA A 111 2.06 -14.10 11.65
C ALA A 111 3.41 -13.76 11.01
N TYR A 112 3.61 -12.47 10.65
CA TYR A 112 4.72 -12.09 9.78
C TYR A 112 5.74 -11.13 10.40
N VAL A 113 5.39 -10.38 11.47
CA VAL A 113 6.34 -9.46 12.10
C VAL A 113 7.33 -10.20 13.00
N GLY A 114 8.58 -10.26 12.58
CA GLY A 114 9.66 -10.94 13.28
C GLY A 114 11.02 -10.62 12.68
N ASP A 115 12.09 -11.23 13.23
CA ASP A 115 13.48 -11.03 12.76
C ASP A 115 13.65 -11.36 11.27
N GLU A 116 12.87 -12.30 10.76
CA GLU A 116 12.95 -12.74 9.37
C GLU A 116 12.49 -11.66 8.37
N MET A 117 11.75 -10.67 8.83
CA MET A 117 11.27 -9.55 8.02
C MET A 117 12.43 -8.61 7.60
N PHE A 118 13.56 -8.60 8.32
CA PHE A 118 14.55 -7.54 8.20
C PHE A 118 15.91 -8.00 7.68
N GLU A 119 16.55 -7.13 6.90
CA GLU A 119 17.99 -7.16 6.62
C GLU A 119 18.78 -6.27 7.60
N ALA A 120 18.14 -5.22 8.09
CA ALA A 120 18.63 -4.35 9.14
C ALA A 120 17.45 -3.74 9.91
N HIS A 121 17.64 -3.39 11.17
CA HIS A 121 16.60 -2.82 12.02
C HIS A 121 16.74 -1.30 12.16
N PRO A 122 15.63 -0.56 12.34
CA PRO A 122 15.72 0.87 12.65
C PRO A 122 16.36 1.09 14.05
N GLU A 123 16.86 2.29 14.27
CA GLU A 123 17.49 2.72 15.56
C GLU A 123 16.51 2.74 16.75
N CYS A 124 15.52 1.91 16.79
CA CYS A 124 14.66 1.75 17.96
C CYS A 124 14.63 0.25 18.33
N PRO A 125 14.62 -0.07 19.62
CA PRO A 125 14.41 -1.43 20.04
C PRO A 125 13.06 -1.91 19.52
N LEU A 126 13.09 -2.88 18.59
CA LEU A 126 11.88 -3.56 18.17
C LEU A 126 11.56 -4.66 19.15
N CYS A 127 10.51 -4.48 19.91
CA CYS A 127 9.85 -5.58 20.60
C CYS A 127 8.70 -6.05 19.70
N TYR A 128 8.90 -7.13 18.97
CA TYR A 128 7.87 -7.64 18.04
C TYR A 128 6.56 -7.97 18.75
N ALA A 129 6.62 -8.40 20.02
CA ALA A 129 5.44 -8.62 20.83
C ALA A 129 4.64 -7.35 21.13
N GLU A 130 5.28 -6.19 21.03
CA GLU A 130 4.66 -4.87 21.23
C GLU A 130 4.29 -4.18 19.91
N TYR A 131 4.72 -4.74 18.77
CA TYR A 131 4.33 -4.18 17.47
C TYR A 131 2.81 -4.16 17.34
N ARG A 132 2.28 -3.02 16.94
CA ARG A 132 0.85 -2.82 16.73
C ARG A 132 0.64 -1.87 15.55
N VAL A 133 -0.23 -2.25 14.66
CA VAL A 133 -0.81 -1.31 13.72
C VAL A 133 -1.72 -0.37 14.50
N ARG A 134 -1.55 0.93 14.31
CA ARG A 134 -2.40 1.93 14.99
C ARG A 134 -3.70 2.11 14.22
N ALA A 135 -4.80 2.27 14.96
CA ALA A 135 -6.09 2.57 14.39
C ALA A 135 -6.05 3.84 13.51
N ALA A 136 -6.55 3.71 12.31
CA ALA A 136 -6.61 4.77 11.32
C ALA A 136 -7.97 4.75 10.58
N PRO A 137 -9.09 4.98 11.27
CA PRO A 137 -10.40 4.87 10.65
C PRO A 137 -10.46 5.62 9.33
N ALA A 138 -11.05 5.00 8.31
CA ALA A 138 -11.24 5.64 7.02
C ALA A 138 -12.08 6.91 7.18
N THR A 139 -11.63 8.01 6.57
CA THR A 139 -12.39 9.27 6.54
C THR A 139 -13.37 9.29 5.37
N ARG A 140 -13.11 8.46 4.37
CA ARG A 140 -13.99 8.22 3.22
C ARG A 140 -13.87 6.78 2.78
N LEU A 141 -15.00 6.14 2.54
CA LEU A 141 -15.06 4.83 1.89
C LEU A 141 -15.05 5.02 0.37
N ILE A 142 -14.36 4.11 -0.31
CA ILE A 142 -14.28 4.08 -1.78
C ILE A 142 -14.55 2.65 -2.27
N ASP A 143 -15.30 2.54 -3.36
CA ASP A 143 -15.77 1.28 -3.89
C ASP A 143 -15.59 1.24 -5.42
N GLU A 144 -15.97 0.13 -6.03
CA GLU A 144 -15.95 -0.09 -7.47
C GLU A 144 -16.52 1.08 -8.26
N GLY A 145 -15.71 1.61 -9.18
CA GLY A 145 -16.11 2.69 -10.08
C GLY A 145 -15.96 4.10 -9.50
N ASP A 146 -15.67 4.24 -8.21
CA ASP A 146 -15.33 5.54 -7.64
C ASP A 146 -14.12 6.16 -8.31
N VAL A 147 -14.06 7.48 -8.26
CA VAL A 147 -13.04 8.27 -8.95
C VAL A 147 -12.31 9.17 -7.97
N LEU A 148 -10.98 9.13 -8.03
CA LEU A 148 -10.09 10.07 -7.36
C LEU A 148 -9.58 11.08 -8.41
N ASP A 149 -10.21 12.27 -8.41
CA ASP A 149 -9.81 13.36 -9.28
C ASP A 149 -8.69 14.19 -8.61
N LEU A 150 -7.55 14.30 -9.27
CA LEU A 150 -6.37 15.03 -8.81
C LEU A 150 -6.21 16.39 -9.52
N GLY A 151 -7.20 16.77 -10.35
CA GLY A 151 -7.27 18.03 -11.08
C GLY A 151 -6.75 17.99 -12.50
N ASP A 152 -5.77 17.16 -12.81
CA ASP A 152 -5.21 16.92 -14.15
C ASP A 152 -5.09 15.44 -14.49
N ARG A 153 -5.35 14.59 -13.54
CA ARG A 153 -5.37 13.12 -13.68
C ARG A 153 -6.47 12.52 -12.83
N VAL A 154 -6.92 11.37 -13.25
CA VAL A 154 -8.05 10.65 -12.68
C VAL A 154 -7.66 9.21 -12.45
N LEU A 155 -7.82 8.75 -11.22
CA LEU A 155 -7.63 7.34 -10.84
C LEU A 155 -9.00 6.73 -10.54
N GLN A 156 -9.38 5.70 -11.29
CA GLN A 156 -10.60 4.93 -11.04
C GLN A 156 -10.31 3.79 -10.06
N VAL A 157 -11.18 3.63 -9.08
CA VAL A 157 -11.15 2.51 -8.15
C VAL A 157 -11.71 1.26 -8.82
N LEU A 158 -10.97 0.19 -8.77
CA LEU A 158 -11.40 -1.15 -9.18
C LEU A 158 -11.37 -2.05 -7.95
N HIS A 159 -12.51 -2.61 -7.56
CA HIS A 159 -12.54 -3.63 -6.51
C HIS A 159 -11.95 -4.93 -7.05
N THR A 160 -10.84 -5.36 -6.51
CA THR A 160 -10.07 -6.52 -6.93
C THR A 160 -9.83 -7.48 -5.76
N PRO A 161 -10.89 -8.08 -5.23
CA PRO A 161 -10.79 -9.03 -4.13
C PRO A 161 -10.04 -10.30 -4.55
N GLY A 162 -9.57 -11.04 -3.56
CA GLY A 162 -8.93 -12.34 -3.75
C GLY A 162 -7.74 -12.51 -2.82
N HIS A 163 -6.74 -11.63 -2.89
CA HIS A 163 -5.67 -11.55 -1.89
C HIS A 163 -6.23 -11.12 -0.53
N SER A 164 -7.12 -10.15 -0.54
CA SER A 164 -7.93 -9.74 0.59
C SER A 164 -9.34 -9.33 0.14
N PRO A 165 -10.36 -9.35 1.02
CA PRO A 165 -11.75 -9.09 0.61
C PRO A 165 -12.02 -7.64 0.20
N GLY A 166 -11.27 -6.68 0.73
CA GLY A 166 -11.36 -5.26 0.38
C GLY A 166 -10.23 -4.78 -0.53
N GLY A 167 -9.52 -5.71 -1.17
CA GLY A 167 -8.44 -5.38 -2.09
C GLY A 167 -8.92 -4.51 -3.24
N ILE A 168 -8.25 -3.39 -3.50
CA ILE A 168 -8.53 -2.48 -4.61
C ILE A 168 -7.30 -2.23 -5.46
N SER A 169 -7.53 -1.95 -6.72
CA SER A 169 -6.55 -1.40 -7.65
C SER A 169 -6.96 -0.01 -8.08
N LEU A 170 -6.00 0.85 -8.44
CA LEU A 170 -6.29 2.16 -9.01
C LEU A 170 -5.87 2.19 -10.49
N TRP A 171 -6.80 2.55 -11.35
CA TRP A 171 -6.61 2.59 -12.79
C TRP A 171 -6.56 4.01 -13.34
N GLU A 172 -5.47 4.37 -14.00
CA GLU A 172 -5.32 5.60 -14.76
C GLU A 172 -5.42 5.32 -16.26
N ALA A 173 -6.58 5.55 -16.84
CA ALA A 173 -6.85 5.25 -18.26
C ALA A 173 -6.01 6.10 -19.22
N ALA A 174 -5.71 7.36 -18.86
CA ALA A 174 -4.95 8.29 -19.71
C ALA A 174 -3.52 7.80 -19.99
N THR A 175 -2.86 7.18 -19.01
CA THR A 175 -1.50 6.65 -19.13
C THR A 175 -1.47 5.14 -19.27
N GLN A 176 -2.63 4.48 -19.14
CA GLN A 176 -2.77 3.02 -19.11
C GLN A 176 -1.91 2.39 -17.98
N THR A 177 -1.95 3.04 -16.81
CA THR A 177 -1.22 2.65 -15.61
C THR A 177 -2.16 2.04 -14.59
N LEU A 178 -1.78 0.91 -14.04
CA LEU A 178 -2.46 0.20 -12.96
C LEU A 178 -1.59 0.19 -11.71
N PHE A 179 -2.11 0.71 -10.59
CA PHE A 179 -1.59 0.45 -9.26
C PHE A 179 -2.39 -0.73 -8.71
N SER A 180 -1.75 -1.87 -8.63
CA SER A 180 -2.48 -3.15 -8.56
C SER A 180 -2.75 -3.66 -7.16
N GLY A 181 -2.25 -3.02 -6.11
CA GLY A 181 -2.24 -3.67 -4.81
C GLY A 181 -1.47 -5.00 -4.86
N ASP A 182 -1.90 -5.93 -4.03
CA ASP A 182 -1.31 -7.27 -4.00
C ASP A 182 -2.04 -8.29 -4.88
N ILE A 183 -2.91 -7.83 -5.78
CA ILE A 183 -3.57 -8.74 -6.73
C ILE A 183 -2.65 -9.13 -7.90
N VAL A 184 -1.72 -8.24 -8.34
CA VAL A 184 -0.73 -8.49 -9.40
C VAL A 184 0.58 -7.81 -9.06
N TYR A 185 1.66 -8.59 -8.99
CA TYR A 185 3.01 -8.10 -8.80
C TYR A 185 4.06 -9.07 -9.38
N ASP A 186 5.33 -8.67 -9.42
CA ASP A 186 6.44 -9.49 -9.92
C ASP A 186 6.98 -10.40 -8.80
N GLY A 187 6.32 -11.52 -8.57
CA GLY A 187 6.68 -12.50 -7.54
C GLY A 187 5.64 -13.62 -7.42
N PRO A 188 5.85 -14.56 -6.50
CA PRO A 188 4.82 -15.54 -6.14
C PRO A 188 3.61 -14.83 -5.54
N LEU A 189 2.44 -15.07 -6.10
CA LEU A 189 1.19 -14.51 -5.59
C LEU A 189 0.82 -15.21 -4.28
N VAL A 190 0.37 -14.43 -3.29
CA VAL A 190 -0.09 -14.96 -2.00
C VAL A 190 -1.61 -15.07 -2.06
N GLU A 191 -2.10 -16.30 -2.18
CA GLU A 191 -3.52 -16.62 -2.32
C GLU A 191 -4.09 -17.42 -1.14
N ASP A 192 -3.26 -17.75 -0.16
CA ASP A 192 -3.61 -18.57 1.01
C ASP A 192 -3.49 -17.81 2.36
N ALA A 193 -3.34 -16.48 2.30
CA ALA A 193 -3.38 -15.64 3.49
C ALA A 193 -4.78 -15.67 4.13
N TYR A 194 -4.85 -15.39 5.42
CA TYR A 194 -6.14 -15.25 6.10
C TYR A 194 -7.02 -14.21 5.39
N HIS A 195 -8.27 -14.54 5.12
CA HIS A 195 -9.26 -13.82 4.32
C HIS A 195 -9.06 -13.92 2.78
N SER A 196 -8.00 -14.53 2.27
CA SER A 196 -7.87 -14.76 0.82
C SER A 196 -8.97 -15.68 0.29
N ASN A 197 -9.37 -15.45 -0.96
CA ASN A 197 -10.34 -16.27 -1.68
C ASN A 197 -9.86 -16.50 -3.11
N LEU A 198 -9.61 -17.76 -3.46
CA LEU A 198 -9.02 -18.11 -4.76
C LEU A 198 -9.97 -17.86 -5.94
N ASP A 199 -11.28 -18.04 -5.75
CA ASP A 199 -12.26 -17.80 -6.82
C ASP A 199 -12.37 -16.29 -7.13
N ASP A 200 -12.40 -15.46 -6.09
CA ASP A 200 -12.37 -14.00 -6.23
C ASP A 200 -11.06 -13.54 -6.86
N TYR A 201 -9.93 -14.16 -6.48
CA TYR A 201 -8.62 -13.88 -7.05
C TYR A 201 -8.61 -14.14 -8.56
N ALA A 202 -9.09 -15.33 -8.98
CA ALA A 202 -9.18 -15.70 -10.39
C ALA A 202 -10.10 -14.76 -11.18
N ALA A 203 -11.24 -14.37 -10.59
CA ALA A 203 -12.18 -13.44 -11.22
C ALA A 203 -11.57 -12.03 -11.38
N SER A 204 -10.88 -11.53 -10.35
CA SER A 204 -10.18 -10.23 -10.39
C SER A 204 -9.08 -10.23 -11.45
N LEU A 205 -8.26 -11.26 -11.53
CA LEU A 205 -7.22 -11.39 -12.57
C LEU A 205 -7.82 -11.46 -13.97
N ALA A 206 -8.89 -12.23 -14.16
CA ALA A 206 -9.56 -12.32 -15.46
C ALA A 206 -10.07 -10.95 -15.93
N ARG A 207 -10.64 -10.16 -15.02
CA ARG A 207 -11.12 -8.81 -15.30
C ARG A 207 -9.98 -7.83 -15.60
N LEU A 208 -8.89 -7.84 -14.83
CA LEU A 208 -7.75 -6.96 -15.06
C LEU A 208 -7.05 -7.22 -16.40
N ARG A 209 -7.07 -8.45 -16.91
CA ARG A 209 -6.53 -8.81 -18.22
C ARG A 209 -7.25 -8.17 -19.39
N GLU A 210 -8.51 -7.74 -19.23
CA GLU A 210 -9.29 -7.05 -20.26
C GLU A 210 -8.94 -5.56 -20.37
N LEU A 211 -8.22 -5.01 -19.40
CA LEU A 211 -7.79 -3.61 -19.46
C LEU A 211 -6.56 -3.45 -20.38
N PRO A 212 -6.48 -2.34 -21.13
CA PRO A 212 -5.33 -2.05 -21.98
C PRO A 212 -4.12 -1.56 -21.17
N VAL A 213 -3.71 -2.33 -20.16
CA VAL A 213 -2.62 -1.95 -19.24
C VAL A 213 -1.29 -1.94 -20.00
N ARG A 214 -0.52 -0.86 -19.81
CA ARG A 214 0.87 -0.73 -20.28
C ARG A 214 1.88 -0.81 -19.15
N THR A 215 1.52 -0.34 -17.97
CA THR A 215 2.41 -0.33 -16.82
C THR A 215 1.63 -0.80 -15.60
N VAL A 216 2.19 -1.74 -14.87
CA VAL A 216 1.70 -2.18 -13.56
C VAL A 216 2.68 -1.69 -12.51
N HIS A 217 2.18 -1.00 -11.50
CA HIS A 217 2.85 -0.66 -10.28
C HIS A 217 2.31 -1.56 -9.17
N GLY A 218 2.98 -2.68 -8.96
CA GLY A 218 2.65 -3.64 -7.89
C GLY A 218 3.27 -3.21 -6.56
N GLU A 219 2.68 -3.65 -5.47
CA GLU A 219 3.11 -3.25 -4.14
C GLU A 219 4.12 -4.20 -3.50
N ILE A 220 4.28 -5.40 -4.05
CA ILE A 220 5.34 -6.34 -3.68
C ILE A 220 6.27 -6.59 -4.88
N GLY A 221 7.51 -7.00 -4.63
CA GLY A 221 8.47 -7.38 -5.66
C GLY A 221 9.11 -6.21 -6.39
N ARG A 222 9.27 -6.33 -7.73
CA ARG A 222 9.80 -5.24 -8.55
C ARG A 222 8.81 -4.10 -8.64
N ALA A 223 9.31 -2.88 -8.54
CA ALA A 223 8.52 -1.66 -8.46
C ALA A 223 7.59 -1.40 -9.67
N SER A 224 7.88 -1.95 -10.84
CA SER A 224 6.99 -1.83 -12.01
C SER A 224 7.30 -2.89 -13.05
N CYS A 225 6.25 -3.38 -13.71
CA CYS A 225 6.32 -4.29 -14.86
C CYS A 225 5.74 -3.59 -16.11
N ARG A 226 6.26 -3.95 -17.28
CA ARG A 226 5.79 -3.47 -18.59
C ARG A 226 5.31 -4.66 -19.42
#